data_f489dba2f1e4ea8e3b92f96407a1229d
#
_entry.id   f489dba2f1e4ea8e3b92f96407a1229d
#
_cell.length_a   1.000
_cell.length_b   1.000
_cell.length_c   1.000
_cell.angle_alpha   90.00
_cell.angle_beta   90.00
_cell.angle_gamma   90.00
#
_symmetry.space_group_name_H-M   'P 1'
#
loop_
_entity.id
_entity.type
_entity.pdbx_description
1 polymer ?
#
loop_
_entity_poly.entity_id
_entity_poly.type
_entity_poly.pdbx_seq_one_letter_code
_entity_poly.pdbx_strand_id
1 'polypeptide(L)'
;KLLGKDISVTGAGRTDTGVNAINYVLHFDSDPLPYDANLFIYKLNAILPSGVAVHGIRTAPEPQRPADGSFSQDWHARYSATSREYHYFIHFRKDPFIERYSWWLRQPLDLEKMNRACAALIGEHDFSCFEKKGGNNATSICRVSEARWESYVPGHASLLGYPCGDGDYIVFTIRANRFLRNMVRAIVGSMVEIGRGRRPESWIAELMEGGSRSDAGESVPGKALFLSKVGY
;
A
#
# COMPACT_ATOMS: atom_id res chain seq x y z
N LYS A 1 -12.47 -2.53 -26.18
CA LYS A 1 -12.87 -3.68 -27.02
C LYS A 1 -14.18 -4.30 -26.56
N LEU A 2 -14.33 -4.71 -25.28
CA LEU A 2 -15.55 -5.40 -24.81
C LEU A 2 -16.82 -4.53 -24.84
N LEU A 3 -16.67 -3.23 -24.63
CA LEU A 3 -17.78 -2.26 -24.61
C LEU A 3 -17.91 -1.47 -25.93
N GLY A 4 -17.11 -1.77 -26.94
CA GLY A 4 -17.17 -1.14 -28.26
C GLY A 4 -16.81 0.35 -28.32
N LYS A 5 -16.40 0.94 -27.18
CA LYS A 5 -16.03 2.35 -27.04
C LYS A 5 -14.87 2.52 -26.08
N ASP A 6 -14.23 3.68 -26.12
CA ASP A 6 -13.23 4.07 -25.11
C ASP A 6 -13.92 4.43 -23.80
N ILE A 7 -13.43 3.84 -22.72
CA ILE A 7 -13.94 4.03 -21.37
C ILE A 7 -12.84 4.63 -20.51
N SER A 8 -13.12 5.76 -19.89
CA SER A 8 -12.25 6.36 -18.89
C SER A 8 -12.32 5.56 -17.59
N VAL A 9 -11.15 5.27 -17.00
CA VAL A 9 -11.03 4.47 -15.78
C VAL A 9 -10.37 5.31 -14.70
N THR A 10 -10.97 5.34 -13.52
CA THR A 10 -10.42 6.07 -12.35
C THR A 10 -10.08 5.10 -11.23
N GLY A 11 -8.80 5.06 -10.84
CA GLY A 11 -8.32 4.20 -9.77
C GLY A 11 -8.35 4.84 -8.39
N ALA A 12 -8.30 4.00 -7.34
CA ALA A 12 -8.29 4.40 -5.93
C ALA A 12 -7.06 5.25 -5.53
N GLY A 13 -6.00 5.23 -6.33
CA GLY A 13 -4.80 6.03 -6.14
C GLY A 13 -3.71 5.65 -7.12
N ARG A 14 -2.66 6.46 -7.19
CA ARG A 14 -1.45 6.12 -7.94
C ARG A 14 -0.51 5.35 -7.02
N THR A 15 0.16 4.34 -7.55
CA THR A 15 1.29 3.66 -6.91
C THR A 15 2.58 4.04 -7.62
N ASP A 16 3.70 4.00 -6.89
CA ASP A 16 5.02 4.21 -7.50
C ASP A 16 5.38 3.06 -8.44
N THR A 17 6.34 3.30 -9.35
CA THR A 17 6.86 2.26 -10.24
C THR A 17 7.36 1.05 -9.46
N GLY A 18 6.93 -0.14 -9.87
CA GLY A 18 7.28 -1.43 -9.27
C GLY A 18 6.48 -1.79 -8.02
N VAL A 19 5.59 -0.93 -7.53
CA VAL A 19 4.68 -1.25 -6.42
C VAL A 19 3.55 -2.14 -6.92
N ASN A 20 3.24 -3.17 -6.14
CA ASN A 20 2.19 -4.14 -6.44
C ASN A 20 0.86 -3.73 -5.77
N ALA A 21 -0.24 -4.34 -6.22
CA ALA A 21 -1.52 -4.22 -5.56
C ALA A 21 -2.28 -5.54 -5.65
N ILE A 22 -2.88 -5.97 -4.53
CA ILE A 22 -3.69 -7.20 -4.48
C ILE A 22 -5.18 -6.85 -4.60
N ASN A 23 -5.64 -5.82 -3.88
CA ASN A 23 -7.03 -5.37 -3.87
C ASN A 23 -7.14 -3.93 -4.34
N TYR A 24 -6.76 -3.68 -5.59
CA TYR A 24 -6.89 -2.37 -6.20
C TYR A 24 -8.32 -2.16 -6.70
N VAL A 25 -8.89 -1.02 -6.36
CA VAL A 25 -10.25 -0.65 -6.78
C VAL A 25 -10.19 0.46 -7.83
N LEU A 26 -10.99 0.31 -8.86
CA LEU A 26 -11.20 1.34 -9.86
C LEU A 26 -12.70 1.44 -10.17
N HIS A 27 -13.14 2.56 -10.73
CA HIS A 27 -14.47 2.70 -11.29
C HIS A 27 -14.42 3.21 -12.73
N PHE A 28 -15.49 2.99 -13.43
CA PHE A 28 -15.79 3.53 -14.75
C PHE A 28 -17.30 3.67 -14.93
N ASP A 29 -17.70 4.56 -15.79
CA ASP A 29 -19.10 4.75 -16.19
C ASP A 29 -19.35 4.10 -17.55
N SER A 30 -20.44 3.38 -17.67
CA SER A 30 -20.85 2.74 -18.92
C SER A 30 -22.35 2.56 -18.97
N ASP A 31 -22.88 2.31 -20.17
CA ASP A 31 -24.19 1.70 -20.34
C ASP A 31 -24.22 0.34 -19.62
N PRO A 32 -25.40 -0.26 -19.44
CA PRO A 32 -25.52 -1.60 -18.87
C PRO A 32 -24.55 -2.58 -19.56
N LEU A 33 -23.89 -3.39 -18.74
CA LEU A 33 -22.90 -4.35 -19.29
C LEU A 33 -23.59 -5.34 -20.23
N PRO A 34 -22.97 -5.67 -21.37
CA PRO A 34 -23.55 -6.61 -22.36
C PRO A 34 -23.54 -8.07 -21.90
N TYR A 35 -22.95 -8.36 -20.73
CA TYR A 35 -22.80 -9.67 -20.12
C TYR A 35 -23.08 -9.58 -18.63
N ASP A 36 -23.43 -10.71 -18.01
CA ASP A 36 -23.39 -10.84 -16.56
C ASP A 36 -21.97 -10.59 -16.01
N ALA A 37 -21.85 -10.32 -14.71
CA ALA A 37 -20.58 -9.95 -14.08
C ALA A 37 -19.49 -11.01 -14.27
N ASN A 38 -19.82 -12.30 -14.16
CA ASN A 38 -18.85 -13.38 -14.24
C ASN A 38 -18.31 -13.54 -15.65
N LEU A 39 -19.18 -13.51 -16.65
CA LEU A 39 -18.78 -13.60 -18.05
C LEU A 39 -17.99 -12.35 -18.48
N PHE A 40 -18.36 -11.16 -17.98
CA PHE A 40 -17.63 -9.93 -18.25
C PHE A 40 -16.19 -10.00 -17.67
N ILE A 41 -16.04 -10.44 -16.40
CA ILE A 41 -14.74 -10.66 -15.75
C ILE A 41 -13.89 -11.67 -16.52
N TYR A 42 -14.48 -12.80 -16.91
CA TYR A 42 -13.78 -13.82 -17.70
C TYR A 42 -13.24 -13.25 -19.02
N LYS A 43 -14.09 -12.57 -19.80
CA LYS A 43 -13.68 -11.95 -21.06
C LYS A 43 -12.64 -10.83 -20.86
N LEU A 44 -12.76 -10.05 -19.78
CA LEU A 44 -11.82 -8.98 -19.46
C LEU A 44 -10.45 -9.56 -19.14
N ASN A 45 -10.39 -10.59 -18.29
CA ASN A 45 -9.14 -11.27 -17.94
C ASN A 45 -8.46 -11.95 -19.15
N ALA A 46 -9.24 -12.38 -20.15
CA ALA A 46 -8.68 -12.97 -21.37
C ALA A 46 -7.92 -11.95 -22.26
N ILE A 47 -8.18 -10.66 -22.11
CA ILE A 47 -7.52 -9.60 -22.92
C ILE A 47 -6.55 -8.72 -22.13
N LEU A 48 -6.53 -8.84 -20.80
CA LEU A 48 -5.61 -8.11 -19.95
C LEU A 48 -4.20 -8.73 -19.99
N PRO A 49 -3.14 -7.93 -19.76
CA PRO A 49 -1.79 -8.45 -19.58
C PRO A 49 -1.72 -9.46 -18.43
N SER A 50 -0.81 -10.43 -18.50
CA SER A 50 -0.64 -11.48 -17.48
C SER A 50 -0.36 -10.97 -16.07
N GLY A 51 0.12 -9.74 -15.94
CA GLY A 51 0.35 -9.09 -14.63
C GLY A 51 -0.87 -8.40 -14.04
N VAL A 52 -2.04 -8.48 -14.69
CA VAL A 52 -3.28 -7.81 -14.23
C VAL A 52 -4.43 -8.81 -14.25
N ALA A 53 -5.12 -8.94 -13.12
CA ALA A 53 -6.31 -9.77 -13.01
C ALA A 53 -7.46 -9.00 -12.34
N VAL A 54 -8.67 -9.15 -12.87
CA VAL A 54 -9.91 -8.62 -12.29
C VAL A 54 -10.62 -9.76 -11.56
N HIS A 55 -10.93 -9.53 -10.28
CA HIS A 55 -11.56 -10.53 -9.41
C HIS A 55 -13.04 -10.25 -9.14
N GLY A 56 -13.48 -9.02 -9.38
CA GLY A 56 -14.87 -8.65 -9.12
C GLY A 56 -15.28 -7.38 -9.85
N ILE A 57 -16.56 -7.28 -10.15
CA ILE A 57 -17.23 -6.08 -10.65
C ILE A 57 -18.58 -5.95 -9.95
N ARG A 58 -18.94 -4.75 -9.59
CA ARG A 58 -20.24 -4.44 -8.98
C ARG A 58 -20.65 -3.02 -9.31
N THR A 59 -21.92 -2.75 -9.26
CA THR A 59 -22.44 -1.38 -9.33
C THR A 59 -21.96 -0.58 -8.13
N ALA A 60 -21.52 0.65 -8.36
CA ALA A 60 -21.16 1.56 -7.30
C ALA A 60 -22.39 1.86 -6.42
N PRO A 61 -22.20 2.08 -5.11
CA PRO A 61 -23.31 2.53 -4.25
C PRO A 61 -23.91 3.82 -4.79
N GLU A 62 -25.24 3.93 -4.72
CA GLU A 62 -25.91 5.19 -5.04
C GLU A 62 -25.48 6.29 -4.07
N PRO A 63 -25.39 7.55 -4.55
CA PRO A 63 -25.10 8.68 -3.70
C PRO A 63 -26.15 8.78 -2.57
N GLN A 64 -25.69 8.80 -1.33
CA GLN A 64 -26.59 9.11 -0.21
C GLN A 64 -26.89 10.61 -0.28
N ARG A 65 -28.12 11.00 -0.58
CA ARG A 65 -28.55 12.40 -0.52
C ARG A 65 -28.66 12.82 0.94
N PRO A 66 -27.85 13.78 1.41
CA PRO A 66 -28.00 14.33 2.74
C PRO A 66 -29.40 14.94 2.91
N ALA A 67 -29.97 14.83 4.12
CA ALA A 67 -31.31 15.38 4.41
C ALA A 67 -31.38 16.92 4.28
N ASP A 68 -30.24 17.60 4.27
CA ASP A 68 -30.12 19.05 4.10
C ASP A 68 -30.17 19.53 2.64
N GLY A 69 -30.36 18.61 1.68
CA GLY A 69 -30.44 18.93 0.25
C GLY A 69 -29.12 19.29 -0.41
N SER A 70 -27.96 19.14 0.29
CA SER A 70 -26.66 19.34 -0.32
C SER A 70 -26.39 18.27 -1.39
N PHE A 71 -25.59 18.61 -2.42
CA PHE A 71 -25.17 17.65 -3.44
C PHE A 71 -24.33 16.57 -2.79
N SER A 72 -24.81 15.31 -2.80
CA SER A 72 -23.95 14.19 -2.50
C SER A 72 -22.99 13.99 -3.66
N GLN A 73 -21.72 13.85 -3.36
CA GLN A 73 -20.72 13.54 -4.36
C GLN A 73 -20.95 12.10 -4.85
N ASP A 74 -20.99 11.87 -6.16
CA ASP A 74 -21.03 10.54 -6.75
C ASP A 74 -19.90 9.68 -6.18
N TRP A 75 -20.14 8.39 -6.02
CA TRP A 75 -19.12 7.47 -5.52
C TRP A 75 -17.87 7.51 -6.41
N HIS A 76 -16.73 7.66 -5.80
CA HIS A 76 -15.47 7.83 -6.51
C HIS A 76 -14.37 6.95 -5.89
N ALA A 77 -13.76 6.06 -6.67
CA ALA A 77 -12.78 5.08 -6.18
C ALA A 77 -11.64 5.70 -5.33
N ARG A 78 -11.24 6.93 -5.60
CA ARG A 78 -10.19 7.63 -4.85
C ARG A 78 -10.72 8.41 -3.65
N TYR A 79 -11.80 9.17 -3.84
CA TYR A 79 -12.26 10.16 -2.85
C TYR A 79 -13.23 9.56 -1.84
N SER A 80 -14.00 8.54 -2.21
CA SER A 80 -14.87 7.81 -1.28
C SER A 80 -14.12 6.80 -0.42
N ALA A 81 -12.85 6.53 -0.71
CA ALA A 81 -12.05 5.61 0.08
C ALA A 81 -11.64 6.23 1.42
N THR A 82 -12.00 5.55 2.51
CA THR A 82 -11.76 5.96 3.90
C THR A 82 -10.43 5.49 4.45
N SER A 83 -9.88 4.39 3.92
CA SER A 83 -8.60 3.84 4.36
C SER A 83 -7.84 3.12 3.25
N ARG A 84 -6.53 3.00 3.40
CA ARG A 84 -5.63 2.17 2.60
C ARG A 84 -4.71 1.43 3.54
N GLU A 85 -4.37 0.19 3.16
CA GLU A 85 -3.43 -0.64 3.87
C GLU A 85 -2.34 -1.12 2.92
N TYR A 86 -1.11 -1.06 3.39
CA TYR A 86 0.06 -1.54 2.66
C TYR A 86 0.81 -2.57 3.46
N HIS A 87 1.37 -3.55 2.76
CA HIS A 87 2.34 -4.49 3.29
C HIS A 87 3.68 -4.30 2.58
N TYR A 88 4.78 -4.33 3.35
CA TYR A 88 6.13 -4.33 2.82
C TYR A 88 6.89 -5.56 3.30
N PHE A 89 7.40 -6.37 2.37
CA PHE A 89 8.02 -7.65 2.65
C PHE A 89 9.54 -7.57 2.61
N ILE A 90 10.21 -8.11 3.63
CA ILE A 90 11.66 -8.24 3.73
C ILE A 90 12.02 -9.70 4.02
N HIS A 91 13.13 -10.18 3.46
CA HIS A 91 13.69 -11.48 3.79
C HIS A 91 15.20 -11.40 3.97
N PHE A 92 15.76 -12.27 4.81
CA PHE A 92 17.18 -12.26 5.20
C PHE A 92 17.98 -13.40 4.59
N ARG A 93 17.31 -14.43 4.08
CA ARG A 93 17.92 -15.53 3.33
C ARG A 93 17.74 -15.33 1.84
N LYS A 94 18.68 -15.82 1.04
CA LYS A 94 18.52 -15.85 -0.41
C LYS A 94 17.36 -16.78 -0.77
N ASP A 95 16.33 -16.25 -1.39
CA ASP A 95 15.11 -16.97 -1.76
C ASP A 95 14.67 -16.58 -3.17
N PRO A 96 14.92 -17.46 -4.18
CA PRO A 96 14.58 -17.15 -5.57
C PRO A 96 13.08 -17.12 -5.86
N PHE A 97 12.22 -17.69 -4.99
CA PHE A 97 10.78 -17.75 -5.21
C PHE A 97 10.06 -16.44 -4.91
N ILE A 98 10.60 -15.62 -4.01
CA ILE A 98 9.99 -14.36 -3.61
C ILE A 98 10.81 -13.11 -3.98
N GLU A 99 11.93 -13.28 -4.65
CA GLU A 99 12.87 -12.19 -4.99
C GLU A 99 12.16 -11.01 -5.70
N ARG A 100 11.14 -11.25 -6.50
CA ARG A 100 10.37 -10.21 -7.20
C ARG A 100 9.40 -9.44 -6.32
N TYR A 101 9.06 -9.96 -5.13
CA TYR A 101 7.98 -9.49 -4.27
C TYR A 101 8.43 -9.17 -2.85
N SER A 102 9.72 -9.29 -2.56
CA SER A 102 10.31 -9.03 -1.25
C SER A 102 11.69 -8.40 -1.40
N TRP A 103 12.11 -7.66 -0.39
CA TRP A 103 13.42 -7.03 -0.38
C TRP A 103 14.40 -7.89 0.41
N TRP A 104 15.44 -8.38 -0.27
CA TRP A 104 16.49 -9.14 0.39
C TRP A 104 17.46 -8.22 1.13
N LEU A 105 17.60 -8.45 2.42
CA LEU A 105 18.63 -7.88 3.28
C LEU A 105 19.54 -8.98 3.82
N ARG A 106 20.85 -8.71 3.87
CA ARG A 106 21.81 -9.71 4.33
C ARG A 106 21.85 -9.90 5.85
N GLN A 107 21.43 -8.88 6.59
CA GLN A 107 21.49 -8.85 8.05
C GLN A 107 20.08 -8.73 8.63
N PRO A 108 19.77 -9.50 9.68
CA PRO A 108 18.50 -9.37 10.39
C PRO A 108 18.37 -7.97 11.01
N LEU A 109 17.14 -7.59 11.31
CA LEU A 109 16.76 -6.32 11.91
C LEU A 109 16.19 -6.56 13.31
N ASP A 110 16.39 -5.59 14.20
CA ASP A 110 15.76 -5.60 15.53
C ASP A 110 14.29 -5.16 15.43
N LEU A 111 13.39 -6.17 15.33
CA LEU A 111 11.96 -5.92 15.20
C LEU A 111 11.36 -5.23 16.42
N GLU A 112 11.87 -5.50 17.63
CA GLU A 112 11.34 -4.88 18.84
C GLU A 112 11.59 -3.37 18.82
N LYS A 113 12.82 -2.94 18.46
CA LYS A 113 13.12 -1.51 18.30
C LYS A 113 12.27 -0.86 17.22
N MET A 114 12.11 -1.54 16.07
CA MET A 114 11.28 -1.05 14.98
C MET A 114 9.82 -0.91 15.41
N ASN A 115 9.27 -1.87 16.14
CA ASN A 115 7.90 -1.79 16.67
C ASN A 115 7.72 -0.69 17.72
N ARG A 116 8.71 -0.47 18.61
CA ARG A 116 8.65 0.67 19.52
C ARG A 116 8.65 2.01 18.77
N ALA A 117 9.46 2.14 17.73
CA ALA A 117 9.47 3.33 16.88
C ALA A 117 8.16 3.53 16.09
N CYS A 118 7.42 2.46 15.77
CA CYS A 118 6.11 2.54 15.09
C CYS A 118 5.07 3.31 15.91
N ALA A 119 5.20 3.36 17.24
CA ALA A 119 4.26 4.09 18.08
C ALA A 119 4.18 5.58 17.72
N ALA A 120 5.28 6.19 17.28
CA ALA A 120 5.32 7.59 16.87
C ALA A 120 4.52 7.86 15.57
N LEU A 121 4.27 6.84 14.75
CA LEU A 121 3.49 6.99 13.51
C LEU A 121 1.99 7.03 13.74
N ILE A 122 1.52 6.49 14.88
CA ILE A 122 0.08 6.31 15.15
C ILE A 122 -0.57 7.66 15.48
N GLY A 123 -1.71 7.92 14.85
CA GLY A 123 -2.45 9.16 15.05
C GLY A 123 -2.46 10.04 13.82
N GLU A 124 -2.85 11.30 14.01
CA GLU A 124 -2.89 12.32 12.97
C GLU A 124 -1.68 13.24 13.09
N HIS A 125 -0.85 13.22 12.07
CA HIS A 125 0.43 13.94 12.04
C HIS A 125 0.73 14.52 10.67
N ASP A 126 1.67 15.47 10.60
CA ASP A 126 2.30 15.92 9.38
C ASP A 126 3.40 14.93 8.96
N PHE A 127 3.22 14.28 7.80
CA PHE A 127 4.16 13.33 7.23
C PHE A 127 5.01 13.93 6.08
N SER A 128 5.16 15.24 6.02
CA SER A 128 5.96 15.94 4.98
C SER A 128 7.40 15.44 4.91
N CYS A 129 7.99 15.06 6.05
CA CYS A 129 9.34 14.48 6.12
C CYS A 129 9.48 13.13 5.38
N PHE A 130 8.38 12.43 5.10
CA PHE A 130 8.37 11.19 4.31
C PHE A 130 7.82 11.38 2.89
N GLU A 131 7.40 12.60 2.52
CA GLU A 131 6.82 12.88 1.21
C GLU A 131 7.88 13.20 0.16
N LYS A 132 7.82 12.55 -1.01
CA LYS A 132 8.57 12.97 -2.18
C LYS A 132 7.88 14.15 -2.86
N LYS A 133 8.56 15.27 -3.00
CA LYS A 133 8.07 16.50 -3.67
C LYS A 133 7.44 16.22 -5.04
N GLY A 134 6.50 17.10 -5.44
CA GLY A 134 5.79 16.99 -6.73
C GLY A 134 4.50 16.15 -6.66
N GLY A 135 3.94 15.93 -5.49
CA GLY A 135 2.56 15.49 -5.29
C GLY A 135 1.57 16.66 -5.44
N ASN A 136 0.31 16.36 -5.85
CA ASN A 136 -0.79 17.33 -5.92
C ASN A 136 -1.63 17.27 -4.63
N ASN A 137 -0.98 17.28 -3.47
CA ASN A 137 -1.68 17.21 -2.19
C ASN A 137 -1.88 18.62 -1.63
N ALA A 138 -3.07 18.91 -1.09
CA ALA A 138 -3.35 20.18 -0.41
C ALA A 138 -2.69 20.25 0.98
N THR A 139 -2.43 19.09 1.61
CA THR A 139 -1.82 18.98 2.94
C THR A 139 -1.03 17.68 3.06
N SER A 140 -0.03 17.67 3.94
CA SER A 140 0.76 16.47 4.31
C SER A 140 0.22 15.76 5.57
N ILE A 141 -0.91 16.22 6.11
CA ILE A 141 -1.56 15.57 7.25
C ILE A 141 -2.16 14.22 6.82
N CYS A 142 -1.80 13.17 7.55
CA CYS A 142 -2.38 11.83 7.41
C CYS A 142 -2.71 11.27 8.80
N ARG A 143 -3.71 10.38 8.86
CA ARG A 143 -4.06 9.66 10.08
C ARG A 143 -3.71 8.19 9.90
N VAL A 144 -2.67 7.74 10.61
CA VAL A 144 -2.24 6.34 10.65
C VAL A 144 -2.97 5.64 11.79
N SER A 145 -3.67 4.55 11.48
CA SER A 145 -4.41 3.74 12.46
C SER A 145 -3.69 2.46 12.86
N GLU A 146 -2.71 2.04 12.07
CA GLU A 146 -1.94 0.83 12.33
C GLU A 146 -0.54 0.95 11.70
N ALA A 147 0.49 0.56 12.46
CA ALA A 147 1.86 0.41 11.96
C ALA A 147 2.56 -0.65 12.83
N ARG A 148 2.95 -1.79 12.24
CA ARG A 148 3.63 -2.86 12.96
C ARG A 148 4.51 -3.72 12.06
N TRP A 149 5.50 -4.35 12.67
CA TRP A 149 6.36 -5.36 12.08
C TRP A 149 6.09 -6.72 12.72
N GLU A 150 6.06 -7.75 11.91
CA GLU A 150 5.88 -9.13 12.39
C GLU A 150 6.67 -10.10 11.52
N SER A 151 7.07 -11.24 12.12
CA SER A 151 7.62 -12.38 11.36
C SER A 151 6.47 -13.13 10.69
N TYR A 152 6.75 -13.73 9.52
CA TYR A 152 5.79 -14.57 8.82
C TYR A 152 6.48 -15.74 8.14
N VAL A 153 5.71 -16.78 7.82
CA VAL A 153 6.18 -17.90 7.01
C VAL A 153 5.55 -17.82 5.63
N PRO A 154 6.34 -17.66 4.55
CA PRO A 154 5.78 -17.54 3.20
C PRO A 154 5.16 -18.86 2.73
N GLY A 155 4.17 -18.77 1.83
CA GLY A 155 3.38 -19.94 1.38
C GLY A 155 4.21 -21.09 0.82
N HIS A 156 5.28 -20.80 0.06
CA HIS A 156 6.16 -21.85 -0.46
C HIS A 156 6.98 -22.57 0.64
N ALA A 157 7.24 -21.91 1.76
CA ALA A 157 7.88 -22.56 2.89
C ALA A 157 6.88 -23.40 3.67
N SER A 158 5.69 -22.86 3.98
CA SER A 158 4.66 -23.55 4.76
C SER A 158 4.00 -24.72 4.01
N LEU A 159 3.82 -24.61 2.68
CA LEU A 159 3.11 -25.61 1.88
C LEU A 159 4.04 -26.59 1.16
N LEU A 160 5.22 -26.16 0.75
CA LEU A 160 6.15 -26.96 -0.07
C LEU A 160 7.41 -27.38 0.67
N GLY A 161 7.54 -27.02 1.95
CA GLY A 161 8.69 -27.41 2.77
C GLY A 161 10.00 -26.71 2.41
N TYR A 162 9.93 -25.51 1.79
CA TYR A 162 11.16 -24.73 1.57
C TYR A 162 11.79 -24.34 2.91
N PRO A 163 13.09 -24.56 3.11
CA PRO A 163 13.73 -24.34 4.40
C PRO A 163 13.64 -22.88 4.83
N CYS A 164 13.10 -22.62 6.01
CA CYS A 164 13.09 -21.29 6.63
C CYS A 164 13.28 -21.40 8.14
N GLY A 165 13.98 -20.44 8.73
CA GLY A 165 14.11 -20.24 10.17
C GLY A 165 13.13 -19.19 10.68
N ASP A 166 12.98 -19.14 12.01
CA ASP A 166 12.22 -18.09 12.66
C ASP A 166 12.89 -16.73 12.41
N GLY A 167 12.10 -15.73 12.04
CA GLY A 167 12.58 -14.40 11.71
C GLY A 167 13.27 -14.24 10.34
N ASP A 168 13.37 -15.29 9.52
CA ASP A 168 13.95 -15.18 8.17
C ASP A 168 13.12 -14.27 7.24
N TYR A 169 11.83 -14.08 7.54
CA TYR A 169 10.90 -13.27 6.77
C TYR A 169 10.10 -12.37 7.69
N ILE A 170 10.04 -11.09 7.35
CA ILE A 170 9.29 -10.08 8.10
C ILE A 170 8.41 -9.26 7.17
N VAL A 171 7.30 -8.78 7.72
CA VAL A 171 6.37 -7.90 7.02
C VAL A 171 6.06 -6.68 7.85
N PHE A 172 6.04 -5.53 7.21
CA PHE A 172 5.51 -4.27 7.76
C PHE A 172 4.09 -4.09 7.29
N THR A 173 3.17 -3.89 8.21
CA THR A 173 1.78 -3.51 7.93
C THR A 173 1.58 -2.06 8.34
N ILE A 174 1.01 -1.25 7.44
CA ILE A 174 0.62 0.12 7.75
C ILE A 174 -0.75 0.44 7.15
N ARG A 175 -1.63 1.05 7.96
CA ARG A 175 -2.96 1.50 7.54
C ARG A 175 -3.16 2.97 7.89
N ALA A 176 -3.68 3.75 6.93
CA ALA A 176 -4.00 5.15 7.13
C ALA A 176 -5.22 5.57 6.29
N ASN A 177 -5.80 6.73 6.61
CA ASN A 177 -6.85 7.34 5.79
C ASN A 177 -6.34 7.69 4.37
N ARG A 178 -5.08 8.09 4.25
CA ARG A 178 -4.39 8.36 2.98
C ARG A 178 -2.88 8.21 3.16
N PHE A 179 -2.16 8.12 2.04
CA PHE A 179 -0.71 8.16 1.99
C PHE A 179 -0.24 9.22 0.99
N LEU A 180 0.88 9.85 1.31
CA LEU A 180 1.59 10.77 0.44
C LEU A 180 2.47 10.00 -0.55
N ARG A 181 2.91 10.68 -1.60
CA ARG A 181 3.82 10.09 -2.59
C ARG A 181 5.08 9.57 -1.91
N ASN A 182 5.39 8.28 -2.13
CA ASN A 182 6.58 7.60 -1.60
C ASN A 182 6.63 7.43 -0.06
N MET A 183 5.60 7.88 0.68
CA MET A 183 5.58 7.92 2.15
C MET A 183 5.93 6.57 2.78
N VAL A 184 5.23 5.50 2.44
CA VAL A 184 5.47 4.17 3.03
C VAL A 184 6.89 3.69 2.81
N ARG A 185 7.45 3.91 1.62
CA ARG A 185 8.82 3.50 1.28
C ARG A 185 9.88 4.28 2.06
N ALA A 186 9.63 5.55 2.34
CA ALA A 186 10.51 6.38 3.17
C ALA A 186 10.42 5.98 4.65
N ILE A 187 9.22 5.69 5.16
CA ILE A 187 9.01 5.17 6.51
C ILE A 187 9.77 3.85 6.70
N VAL A 188 9.56 2.88 5.80
CA VAL A 188 10.26 1.59 5.87
C VAL A 188 11.79 1.77 5.84
N GLY A 189 12.31 2.65 4.98
CA GLY A 189 13.74 2.94 4.94
C GLY A 189 14.27 3.50 6.26
N SER A 190 13.52 4.40 6.89
CA SER A 190 13.87 4.94 8.20
C SER A 190 13.80 3.88 9.31
N MET A 191 12.78 3.02 9.28
CA MET A 191 12.66 1.90 10.22
C MET A 191 13.82 0.90 10.09
N VAL A 192 14.27 0.62 8.88
CA VAL A 192 15.43 -0.26 8.63
C VAL A 192 16.72 0.31 9.25
N GLU A 193 16.94 1.63 9.24
CA GLU A 193 18.09 2.24 9.91
C GLU A 193 18.02 2.09 11.45
N ILE A 194 16.81 2.13 12.02
CA ILE A 194 16.58 1.84 13.45
C ILE A 194 16.84 0.34 13.73
N GLY A 195 16.27 -0.55 12.92
CA GLY A 195 16.46 -2.00 13.08
C GLY A 195 17.92 -2.47 12.95
N ARG A 196 18.73 -1.71 12.21
CA ARG A 196 20.20 -1.89 12.12
C ARG A 196 20.97 -1.29 13.30
N GLY A 197 20.30 -0.61 14.22
CA GLY A 197 20.95 0.11 15.32
C GLY A 197 21.73 1.37 14.91
N ARG A 198 21.52 1.90 13.71
CA ARG A 198 22.18 3.11 13.21
C ARG A 198 21.51 4.39 13.67
N ARG A 199 20.25 4.30 14.04
CA ARG A 199 19.42 5.40 14.54
C ARG A 199 18.68 4.96 15.80
N PRO A 200 18.42 5.87 16.74
CA PRO A 200 17.63 5.57 17.94
C PRO A 200 16.14 5.42 17.58
N GLU A 201 15.37 4.82 18.47
CA GLU A 201 13.92 4.62 18.31
C GLU A 201 13.16 5.96 18.25
N SER A 202 13.65 7.00 18.93
CA SER A 202 13.08 8.37 18.93
C SER A 202 13.17 9.05 17.56
N TRP A 203 14.03 8.57 16.67
CA TRP A 203 14.31 9.26 15.39
C TRP A 203 13.07 9.47 14.51
N ILE A 204 12.09 8.55 14.54
CA ILE A 204 10.84 8.75 13.81
C ILE A 204 10.05 9.97 14.34
N ALA A 205 9.95 10.11 15.66
CA ALA A 205 9.29 11.26 16.27
C ALA A 205 10.05 12.57 15.94
N GLU A 206 11.37 12.57 16.06
CA GLU A 206 12.22 13.71 15.72
C GLU A 206 12.05 14.16 14.25
N LEU A 207 11.97 13.20 13.31
CA LEU A 207 11.69 13.49 11.90
C LEU A 207 10.33 14.16 11.71
N MET A 208 9.31 13.72 12.43
CA MET A 208 7.94 14.26 12.31
C MET A 208 7.77 15.61 12.99
N GLU A 209 8.58 15.94 14.00
CA GLU A 209 8.55 17.23 14.70
C GLU A 209 9.18 18.38 13.91
N GLY A 210 10.07 18.10 12.94
CA GLY A 210 10.72 19.19 12.20
C GLY A 210 11.74 18.72 11.16
N GLY A 211 11.80 17.42 10.87
CA GLY A 211 12.68 16.88 9.85
C GLY A 211 12.19 17.16 8.43
N SER A 212 13.11 17.09 7.50
CA SER A 212 12.85 17.16 6.07
C SER A 212 12.96 15.77 5.41
N ARG A 213 12.55 15.67 4.14
CA ARG A 213 12.69 14.42 3.37
C ARG A 213 14.16 13.97 3.24
N SER A 214 15.11 14.88 3.26
CA SER A 214 16.54 14.55 3.19
C SER A 214 17.09 13.98 4.51
N ASP A 215 16.44 14.23 5.62
CA ASP A 215 16.84 13.75 6.94
C ASP A 215 16.29 12.33 7.20
N ALA A 216 15.21 11.94 6.52
CA ALA A 216 14.64 10.60 6.60
C ALA A 216 15.45 9.56 5.81
N GLY A 217 15.23 8.29 6.12
CA GLY A 217 15.88 7.17 5.43
C GLY A 217 15.60 7.13 3.92
N GLU A 218 16.46 6.46 3.18
CA GLU A 218 16.30 6.25 1.76
C GLU A 218 15.01 5.48 1.45
N SER A 219 14.41 5.78 0.29
CA SER A 219 13.22 5.06 -0.17
C SER A 219 13.58 3.65 -0.61
N VAL A 220 13.01 2.67 0.06
CA VAL A 220 13.23 1.25 -0.22
C VAL A 220 12.63 0.80 -1.57
N PRO A 221 13.05 -0.35 -2.15
CA PRO A 221 12.54 -0.83 -3.44
C PRO A 221 11.03 -0.98 -3.49
N GLY A 222 10.39 -0.52 -4.58
CA GLY A 222 8.94 -0.61 -4.76
C GLY A 222 8.41 -2.04 -4.90
N LYS A 223 9.21 -2.96 -5.44
CA LYS A 223 8.82 -4.36 -5.72
C LYS A 223 8.30 -5.14 -4.51
N ALA A 224 8.70 -4.74 -3.31
CA ALA A 224 8.31 -5.38 -2.06
C ALA A 224 7.10 -4.73 -1.38
N LEU A 225 6.58 -3.64 -1.94
CA LEU A 225 5.42 -2.92 -1.42
C LEU A 225 4.14 -3.35 -2.13
N PHE A 226 3.10 -3.63 -1.35
CA PHE A 226 1.78 -4.04 -1.84
C PHE A 226 0.69 -3.16 -1.25
N LEU A 227 -0.13 -2.54 -2.10
CA LEU A 227 -1.43 -2.05 -1.68
C LEU A 227 -2.33 -3.28 -1.44
N SER A 228 -2.58 -3.62 -0.18
CA SER A 228 -3.30 -4.84 0.20
C SER A 228 -4.79 -4.62 0.34
N LYS A 229 -5.22 -3.41 0.74
CA LYS A 229 -6.63 -3.12 0.96
C LYS A 229 -6.96 -1.66 0.73
N VAL A 230 -8.14 -1.41 0.16
CA VAL A 230 -8.80 -0.10 0.11
C VAL A 230 -10.13 -0.24 0.82
N GLY A 231 -10.36 0.56 1.88
CA GLY A 231 -11.62 0.59 2.62
C GLY A 231 -12.51 1.73 2.14
N TYR A 232 -13.80 1.47 2.07
CA TYR A 232 -14.86 2.42 1.70
C TYR A 232 -15.92 2.48 2.78
#